data_e3366fd31ec2b3f4877319ca42a35224
#
_entry.id   e3366fd31ec2b3f4877319ca42a35224
#
_cell.length_a   1.000
_cell.length_b   1.000
_cell.length_c   1.000
_cell.angle_alpha   90.00
_cell.angle_beta   90.00
_cell.angle_gamma   90.00
#
_symmetry.space_group_name_H-M   'P 1'
#
loop_
_entity.id
_entity.type
_entity.pdbx_description
1 polymer ?
#
loop_
_entity_poly.entity_id
_entity_poly.type
_entity_poly.pdbx_seq_one_letter_code
_entity_poly.pdbx_strand_id
1 'polypeptide(L)'
;DNDDTKIVFTNYGARIVSWKYHDNNIVLGNVVEADEFYFEEPFNFGATIGRYAGRIENASFKLDDDTFQLESNDGQHHLHGGSHGLNRRIFDYEIVDDIGQVKIIFTTTIKEEEDNYPGDMMVKVIHTYDANHRWSVQYEAKSTKKTVFNPSNHVYFNLNRDNNVVYNHCINSSALKMYMLNNKHIVKEGQSLDLHRLLDTNKVYLKDIFESDNETLQQQINHYNGIDHPFEFGGNELTIDNSEFELNIKTDMP
;
A
#
# COMPACT_ATOMS: atom_id res chain seq x y z
N ASP A 1 -11.31 9.91 17.50
CA ASP A 1 -11.69 11.26 17.07
C ASP A 1 -10.94 12.28 17.91
N ASN A 2 -10.53 13.38 17.32
CA ASN A 2 -10.27 14.65 18.00
C ASN A 2 -11.10 15.74 17.29
N ASP A 3 -11.09 16.98 17.78
CA ASP A 3 -12.02 18.03 17.33
C ASP A 3 -11.98 18.26 15.79
N ASP A 4 -10.84 18.03 15.14
CA ASP A 4 -10.63 18.32 13.72
C ASP A 4 -10.45 17.07 12.85
N THR A 5 -10.27 15.88 13.44
CA THR A 5 -9.87 14.70 12.70
C THR A 5 -10.62 13.47 13.15
N LYS A 6 -11.02 12.66 12.18
CA LYS A 6 -11.62 11.35 12.39
C LYS A 6 -10.94 10.31 11.51
N ILE A 7 -10.42 9.26 12.14
CA ILE A 7 -9.87 8.10 11.44
C ILE A 7 -10.70 6.85 11.76
N VAL A 8 -10.99 6.04 10.76
CA VAL A 8 -11.85 4.85 10.88
C VAL A 8 -11.10 3.64 10.35
N PHE A 9 -11.16 2.55 11.09
CA PHE A 9 -10.59 1.26 10.73
C PHE A 9 -11.65 0.16 10.80
N THR A 10 -11.41 -0.94 10.09
CA THR A 10 -12.16 -2.20 10.25
C THR A 10 -11.17 -3.36 10.46
N ASN A 11 -11.63 -4.39 11.16
CA ASN A 11 -10.84 -5.59 11.39
C ASN A 11 -10.82 -6.56 10.21
N TYR A 12 -11.59 -6.33 9.16
CA TYR A 12 -11.46 -7.04 7.89
C TYR A 12 -10.30 -6.50 7.09
N GLY A 13 -9.22 -7.28 7.00
CA GLY A 13 -7.96 -6.88 6.37
C GLY A 13 -7.15 -5.88 7.20
N ALA A 14 -7.46 -5.69 8.50
CA ALA A 14 -6.81 -4.69 9.37
C ALA A 14 -6.62 -3.36 8.62
N ARG A 15 -7.68 -2.86 8.01
CA ARG A 15 -7.63 -1.77 7.04
C ARG A 15 -8.03 -0.41 7.60
N ILE A 16 -7.43 0.63 7.03
CA ILE A 16 -7.93 2.00 7.15
C ILE A 16 -9.07 2.20 6.15
N VAL A 17 -10.17 2.78 6.62
CA VAL A 17 -11.42 2.98 5.85
C VAL A 17 -11.58 4.45 5.48
N SER A 18 -11.19 5.35 6.38
CA SER A 18 -11.35 6.78 6.20
C SER A 18 -10.36 7.53 7.09
N TRP A 19 -9.86 8.65 6.59
CA TRP A 19 -9.13 9.64 7.37
C TRP A 19 -9.62 11.02 6.97
N LYS A 20 -10.45 11.59 7.82
CA LYS A 20 -10.99 12.94 7.64
C LYS A 20 -10.18 13.93 8.43
N TYR A 21 -9.80 15.03 7.78
CA TYR A 21 -9.30 16.22 8.41
C TYR A 21 -10.29 17.36 8.11
N HIS A 22 -10.92 17.92 9.16
CA HIS A 22 -12.17 18.64 9.04
C HIS A 22 -13.20 17.80 8.26
N ASP A 23 -13.76 18.32 7.18
CA ASP A 23 -14.74 17.58 6.35
C ASP A 23 -14.09 16.85 5.14
N ASN A 24 -12.77 16.98 4.94
CA ASN A 24 -12.08 16.36 3.83
C ASN A 24 -11.59 14.94 4.17
N ASN A 25 -12.11 13.94 3.48
CA ASN A 25 -11.60 12.56 3.60
C ASN A 25 -10.50 12.33 2.57
N ILE A 26 -9.26 12.15 3.05
CA ILE A 26 -8.07 11.99 2.21
C ILE A 26 -7.76 10.53 1.84
N VAL A 27 -8.55 9.57 2.32
CA VAL A 27 -8.38 8.13 2.05
C VAL A 27 -9.57 7.63 1.25
N LEU A 28 -9.31 6.95 0.13
CA LEU A 28 -10.35 6.28 -0.63
C LEU A 28 -10.87 5.06 0.12
N GLY A 29 -12.19 5.00 0.32
CA GLY A 29 -12.86 3.91 1.03
C GLY A 29 -14.35 4.18 1.20
N ASN A 30 -15.07 3.23 1.78
CA ASN A 30 -16.50 3.34 2.05
C ASN A 30 -16.77 3.06 3.54
N VAL A 31 -17.37 4.03 4.23
CA VAL A 31 -17.72 3.94 5.66
C VAL A 31 -19.18 3.59 5.91
N VAL A 32 -20.04 3.65 4.89
CA VAL A 32 -21.49 3.51 5.05
C VAL A 32 -21.92 2.05 4.83
N GLU A 33 -21.39 1.42 3.80
CA GLU A 33 -21.67 0.03 3.42
C GLU A 33 -20.37 -0.78 3.41
N ALA A 34 -19.59 -0.61 4.48
CA ALA A 34 -18.22 -1.13 4.53
C ALA A 34 -18.15 -2.65 4.34
N ASP A 35 -19.08 -3.40 4.91
CA ASP A 35 -19.04 -4.86 4.86
C ASP A 35 -19.20 -5.37 3.43
N GLU A 36 -20.27 -5.02 2.74
CA GLU A 36 -20.51 -5.44 1.36
C GLU A 36 -19.44 -4.92 0.42
N PHE A 37 -19.10 -3.62 0.53
CA PHE A 37 -18.09 -2.99 -0.32
C PHE A 37 -16.75 -3.69 -0.24
N TYR A 38 -16.23 -3.94 0.97
CA TYR A 38 -14.87 -4.50 1.11
C TYR A 38 -14.78 -6.00 0.85
N PHE A 39 -15.87 -6.74 0.86
CA PHE A 39 -15.85 -8.16 0.45
C PHE A 39 -15.75 -8.31 -1.07
N GLU A 40 -16.29 -7.39 -1.84
CA GLU A 40 -16.40 -7.51 -3.30
C GLU A 40 -15.37 -6.66 -4.06
N GLU A 41 -14.83 -5.59 -3.42
CA GLU A 41 -13.91 -4.69 -4.10
C GLU A 41 -12.57 -5.36 -4.47
N PRO A 42 -12.07 -5.16 -5.72
CA PRO A 42 -10.86 -5.81 -6.20
C PRO A 42 -9.58 -5.02 -5.90
N PHE A 43 -9.66 -3.77 -5.40
CA PHE A 43 -8.53 -2.84 -5.32
C PHE A 43 -7.84 -2.83 -3.96
N ASN A 44 -8.29 -3.63 -2.99
CA ASN A 44 -7.72 -3.73 -1.64
C ASN A 44 -7.65 -2.39 -0.88
N PHE A 45 -8.62 -1.49 -1.07
CA PHE A 45 -8.64 -0.16 -0.44
C PHE A 45 -8.31 -0.21 1.05
N GLY A 46 -7.19 0.43 1.42
CA GLY A 46 -6.73 0.57 2.80
C GLY A 46 -6.32 -0.71 3.53
N ALA A 47 -6.39 -1.87 2.86
CA ALA A 47 -6.11 -3.16 3.49
C ALA A 47 -4.62 -3.37 3.78
N THR A 48 -4.34 -4.16 4.81
CA THR A 48 -3.04 -4.80 4.95
C THR A 48 -2.93 -5.93 3.93
N ILE A 49 -1.89 -5.93 3.11
CA ILE A 49 -1.57 -6.97 2.14
C ILE A 49 -0.32 -7.74 2.56
N GLY A 50 -0.28 -9.02 2.27
CA GLY A 50 0.82 -9.93 2.66
C GLY A 50 0.33 -11.39 2.76
N ARG A 51 1.25 -12.39 3.03
CA ARG A 51 2.63 -12.17 3.55
C ARG A 51 3.56 -11.35 2.65
N TYR A 52 3.38 -11.38 1.34
CA TYR A 52 4.21 -10.66 0.39
C TYR A 52 3.35 -9.66 -0.40
N ALA A 53 3.64 -8.38 -0.26
CA ALA A 53 3.02 -7.31 -1.02
C ALA A 53 3.59 -7.27 -2.44
N GLY A 54 2.72 -7.11 -3.44
CA GLY A 54 3.11 -7.15 -4.84
C GLY A 54 3.08 -8.58 -5.42
N ARG A 55 3.70 -8.75 -6.58
CA ARG A 55 3.68 -10.00 -7.35
C ARG A 55 4.92 -10.85 -7.10
N ILE A 56 4.70 -12.17 -7.01
CA ILE A 56 5.76 -13.18 -7.10
C ILE A 56 5.60 -13.87 -8.46
N GLU A 57 6.61 -13.72 -9.31
CA GLU A 57 6.58 -14.22 -10.68
C GLU A 57 6.43 -15.76 -10.70
N ASN A 58 5.55 -16.26 -11.59
CA ASN A 58 5.22 -17.68 -11.73
C ASN A 58 4.72 -18.34 -10.42
N ALA A 59 4.22 -17.52 -9.48
CA ALA A 59 3.73 -17.97 -8.18
C ALA A 59 4.72 -18.90 -7.44
N SER A 60 6.03 -18.66 -7.61
CA SER A 60 7.06 -19.53 -7.04
C SER A 60 8.26 -18.72 -6.58
N PHE A 61 8.84 -19.13 -5.45
CA PHE A 61 10.10 -18.55 -4.96
C PHE A 61 11.01 -19.61 -4.37
N LYS A 62 12.30 -19.29 -4.32
CA LYS A 62 13.31 -20.11 -3.65
C LYS A 62 13.65 -19.53 -2.29
N LEU A 63 13.76 -20.39 -1.30
CA LEU A 63 14.25 -20.04 0.02
C LEU A 63 15.22 -21.15 0.46
N ASP A 64 16.49 -20.79 0.61
CA ASP A 64 17.58 -21.75 0.75
C ASP A 64 17.61 -22.75 -0.43
N ASP A 65 17.58 -24.05 -0.18
CA ASP A 65 17.59 -25.11 -1.21
C ASP A 65 16.17 -25.53 -1.67
N ASP A 66 15.13 -25.02 -1.01
CA ASP A 66 13.74 -25.38 -1.28
C ASP A 66 13.07 -24.40 -2.26
N THR A 67 12.17 -24.93 -3.08
CA THR A 67 11.29 -24.14 -3.94
C THR A 67 9.85 -24.27 -3.45
N PHE A 68 9.21 -23.13 -3.21
CA PHE A 68 7.84 -23.06 -2.75
C PHE A 68 6.93 -22.63 -3.89
N GLN A 69 5.85 -23.40 -4.10
CA GLN A 69 4.82 -23.10 -5.08
C GLN A 69 3.61 -22.52 -4.36
N LEU A 70 3.23 -21.31 -4.73
CA LEU A 70 2.10 -20.58 -4.20
C LEU A 70 0.88 -20.69 -5.13
N GLU A 71 -0.26 -20.20 -4.66
CA GLU A 71 -1.45 -20.01 -5.48
C GLU A 71 -1.18 -19.00 -6.61
N SER A 72 -1.65 -19.32 -7.82
CA SER A 72 -1.67 -18.38 -8.96
C SER A 72 -3.01 -17.63 -8.94
N ASN A 73 -3.08 -16.52 -8.26
CA ASN A 73 -4.29 -15.69 -8.11
C ASN A 73 -4.33 -14.45 -9.02
N ASP A 74 -3.26 -14.23 -9.80
CA ASP A 74 -3.15 -13.16 -10.80
C ASP A 74 -2.51 -13.69 -12.09
N GLY A 75 -3.33 -14.31 -12.95
CA GLY A 75 -2.85 -15.04 -14.11
C GLY A 75 -1.96 -16.21 -13.69
N GLN A 76 -0.67 -16.18 -14.08
CA GLN A 76 0.32 -17.17 -13.65
C GLN A 76 1.11 -16.76 -12.41
N HIS A 77 0.85 -15.56 -11.88
CA HIS A 77 1.60 -14.97 -10.77
C HIS A 77 0.83 -15.08 -9.46
N HIS A 78 1.54 -14.91 -8.36
CA HIS A 78 0.96 -14.74 -7.04
C HIS A 78 0.93 -13.26 -6.67
N LEU A 79 -0.18 -12.77 -6.14
CA LEU A 79 -0.38 -11.36 -5.81
C LEU A 79 -0.88 -11.20 -4.38
N HIS A 80 -0.23 -10.32 -3.61
CA HIS A 80 -0.66 -9.81 -2.31
C HIS A 80 -0.97 -10.88 -1.24
N GLY A 81 -0.34 -12.06 -1.33
CA GLY A 81 -0.54 -13.14 -0.36
C GLY A 81 -1.63 -14.15 -0.75
N GLY A 82 -2.20 -14.04 -1.96
CA GLY A 82 -3.19 -15.00 -2.49
C GLY A 82 -4.61 -14.79 -1.95
N SER A 83 -5.48 -15.76 -2.22
CA SER A 83 -6.89 -15.71 -1.81
C SER A 83 -7.10 -15.76 -0.28
N HIS A 84 -6.11 -16.24 0.45
CA HIS A 84 -6.06 -16.30 1.92
C HIS A 84 -5.15 -15.22 2.53
N GLY A 85 -4.78 -14.20 1.75
CA GLY A 85 -3.92 -13.09 2.17
C GLY A 85 -4.50 -12.27 3.34
N LEU A 86 -3.67 -11.42 3.92
CA LEU A 86 -4.04 -10.58 5.07
C LEU A 86 -5.24 -9.67 4.78
N ASN A 87 -5.40 -9.21 3.54
CA ASN A 87 -6.50 -8.37 3.07
C ASN A 87 -7.90 -9.02 3.14
N ARG A 88 -7.95 -10.36 3.18
CA ARG A 88 -9.19 -11.15 3.20
C ARG A 88 -9.50 -11.77 4.56
N ARG A 89 -8.75 -11.42 5.61
CA ARG A 89 -8.90 -11.99 6.95
C ARG A 89 -9.67 -11.08 7.88
N ILE A 90 -10.44 -11.67 8.76
CA ILE A 90 -10.98 -11.00 9.95
C ILE A 90 -9.95 -11.15 11.06
N PHE A 91 -9.51 -10.04 11.61
CA PHE A 91 -8.56 -10.00 12.71
C PHE A 91 -9.28 -9.88 14.05
N ASP A 92 -8.75 -10.51 15.08
CA ASP A 92 -9.03 -10.11 16.45
C ASP A 92 -8.42 -8.73 16.69
N TYR A 93 -8.99 -7.93 17.59
CA TYR A 93 -8.47 -6.60 17.84
C TYR A 93 -8.52 -6.21 19.32
N GLU A 94 -7.59 -5.35 19.69
CA GLU A 94 -7.51 -4.67 20.97
C GLU A 94 -7.33 -3.17 20.73
N ILE A 95 -8.02 -2.34 21.51
CA ILE A 95 -7.86 -0.89 21.49
C ILE A 95 -7.13 -0.48 22.78
N VAL A 96 -6.02 0.24 22.62
CA VAL A 96 -5.25 0.81 23.71
C VAL A 96 -5.32 2.32 23.60
N ASP A 97 -6.03 2.93 24.55
CA ASP A 97 -6.12 4.38 24.68
C ASP A 97 -5.05 4.87 25.66
N ASP A 98 -4.12 5.66 25.18
CA ASP A 98 -3.00 6.19 25.92
C ASP A 98 -2.94 7.72 25.79
N ILE A 99 -2.22 8.38 26.69
CA ILE A 99 -2.15 9.85 26.70
C ILE A 99 -1.61 10.35 25.34
N GLY A 100 -2.48 11.07 24.60
CA GLY A 100 -2.13 11.69 23.32
C GLY A 100 -2.07 10.76 22.13
N GLN A 101 -2.42 9.49 22.26
CA GLN A 101 -2.50 8.54 21.14
C GLN A 101 -3.48 7.40 21.41
N VAL A 102 -4.03 6.86 20.33
CA VAL A 102 -4.83 5.62 20.35
C VAL A 102 -4.15 4.58 19.47
N LYS A 103 -4.05 3.36 19.95
CA LYS A 103 -3.56 2.21 19.18
C LYS A 103 -4.68 1.21 18.97
N ILE A 104 -4.75 0.66 17.77
CA ILE A 104 -5.56 -0.52 17.46
C ILE A 104 -4.59 -1.62 17.06
N ILE A 105 -4.59 -2.72 17.82
CA ILE A 105 -3.73 -3.87 17.59
C ILE A 105 -4.59 -4.97 16.99
N PHE A 106 -4.42 -5.22 15.71
CA PHE A 106 -5.07 -6.32 15.00
C PHE A 106 -4.17 -7.55 15.02
N THR A 107 -4.72 -8.72 15.32
CA THR A 107 -3.96 -9.98 15.41
C THR A 107 -4.65 -11.09 14.63
N THR A 108 -3.88 -11.84 13.86
CA THR A 108 -4.34 -13.05 13.17
C THR A 108 -3.23 -14.09 13.08
N THR A 109 -3.59 -15.32 12.76
CA THR A 109 -2.65 -16.39 12.43
C THR A 109 -2.98 -16.96 11.06
N ILE A 110 -1.96 -17.08 10.21
CA ILE A 110 -2.05 -17.73 8.90
C ILE A 110 -1.36 -19.08 9.03
N LYS A 111 -2.05 -20.15 8.63
CA LYS A 111 -1.49 -21.48 8.60
C LYS A 111 -0.71 -21.72 7.29
N GLU A 112 0.38 -22.50 7.35
CA GLU A 112 1.14 -22.90 6.18
C GLU A 112 0.26 -23.54 5.11
N GLU A 113 -0.72 -24.36 5.52
CA GLU A 113 -1.65 -25.05 4.64
C GLU A 113 -2.67 -24.14 3.94
N GLU A 114 -2.85 -22.88 4.42
CA GLU A 114 -3.80 -21.92 3.84
C GLU A 114 -3.21 -21.16 2.66
N ASP A 115 -1.92 -20.82 2.71
CA ASP A 115 -1.28 -19.93 1.74
C ASP A 115 -0.02 -20.52 1.08
N ASN A 116 0.40 -21.71 1.50
CA ASN A 116 1.58 -22.45 1.02
C ASN A 116 2.94 -21.72 1.23
N TYR A 117 2.96 -20.68 2.02
CA TYR A 117 4.22 -20.13 2.51
C TYR A 117 4.74 -20.99 3.67
N PRO A 118 6.07 -21.19 3.79
CA PRO A 118 6.59 -22.03 4.86
C PRO A 118 6.30 -21.46 6.25
N GLY A 119 5.78 -22.32 7.11
CA GLY A 119 5.51 -22.06 8.53
C GLY A 119 4.20 -21.33 8.82
N ASP A 120 3.58 -21.71 9.93
CA ASP A 120 2.49 -20.95 10.53
C ASP A 120 3.01 -19.60 10.98
N MET A 121 2.25 -18.52 10.73
CA MET A 121 2.67 -17.17 11.06
C MET A 121 1.59 -16.44 11.86
N MET A 122 1.95 -15.97 13.05
CA MET A 122 1.17 -14.97 13.78
C MET A 122 1.59 -13.59 13.31
N VAL A 123 0.60 -12.76 12.96
CA VAL A 123 0.81 -11.38 12.48
C VAL A 123 0.06 -10.42 13.40
N LYS A 124 0.74 -9.34 13.77
CA LYS A 124 0.12 -8.15 14.36
C LYS A 124 0.27 -6.97 13.42
N VAL A 125 -0.83 -6.24 13.24
CA VAL A 125 -0.87 -4.95 12.55
C VAL A 125 -1.28 -3.90 13.56
N ILE A 126 -0.40 -2.97 13.85
CA ILE A 126 -0.59 -1.97 14.89
C ILE A 126 -0.78 -0.62 14.22
N HIS A 127 -2.01 -0.12 14.21
CA HIS A 127 -2.30 1.24 13.80
C HIS A 127 -2.26 2.16 15.01
N THR A 128 -1.49 3.23 14.92
CA THR A 128 -1.43 4.27 15.96
C THR A 128 -1.83 5.60 15.35
N TYR A 129 -2.69 6.33 16.04
CA TYR A 129 -3.07 7.69 15.69
C TYR A 129 -2.82 8.61 16.88
N ASP A 130 -2.11 9.73 16.65
CA ASP A 130 -1.73 10.65 17.72
C ASP A 130 -2.36 12.05 17.59
N ALA A 131 -2.18 12.86 18.64
CA ALA A 131 -2.69 14.22 18.72
C ALA A 131 -2.04 15.20 17.71
N ASN A 132 -0.96 14.80 17.03
CA ASN A 132 -0.32 15.58 15.97
C ASN A 132 -0.81 15.20 14.57
N HIS A 133 -1.97 14.54 14.46
CA HIS A 133 -2.55 14.05 13.22
C HIS A 133 -1.64 13.05 12.48
N ARG A 134 -0.79 12.32 13.20
CA ARG A 134 0.07 11.31 12.63
C ARG A 134 -0.59 9.93 12.76
N TRP A 135 -0.79 9.28 11.63
CA TRP A 135 -1.12 7.85 11.56
C TRP A 135 0.15 7.07 11.24
N SER A 136 0.37 6.00 11.97
CA SER A 136 1.42 5.03 11.67
C SER A 136 0.86 3.62 11.64
N VAL A 137 1.47 2.76 10.84
CA VAL A 137 1.21 1.33 10.81
C VAL A 137 2.52 0.58 11.03
N GLN A 138 2.51 -0.36 11.98
CA GLN A 138 3.64 -1.23 12.30
C GLN A 138 3.21 -2.68 12.12
N TYR A 139 4.10 -3.48 11.56
CA TYR A 139 3.90 -4.92 11.37
C TYR A 139 4.85 -5.70 12.25
N GLU A 140 4.30 -6.67 12.99
CA GLU A 140 5.06 -7.64 13.77
C GLU A 140 4.64 -9.04 13.34
N ALA A 141 5.60 -9.93 13.10
CA ALA A 141 5.30 -11.30 12.74
C ALA A 141 6.21 -12.29 13.46
N LYS A 142 5.65 -13.45 13.77
CA LYS A 142 6.40 -14.60 14.29
C LYS A 142 5.98 -15.84 13.54
N SER A 143 6.94 -16.47 12.88
CA SER A 143 6.72 -17.71 12.13
C SER A 143 7.34 -18.91 12.83
N THR A 144 6.75 -20.10 12.59
CA THR A 144 7.28 -21.39 13.08
C THR A 144 8.42 -21.92 12.25
N LYS A 145 8.60 -21.40 11.02
CA LYS A 145 9.70 -21.74 10.10
C LYS A 145 10.29 -20.48 9.49
N LYS A 146 11.48 -20.57 8.91
CA LYS A 146 12.04 -19.52 8.05
C LYS A 146 11.09 -19.31 6.87
N THR A 147 10.74 -18.06 6.58
CA THR A 147 9.78 -17.70 5.54
C THR A 147 10.04 -16.27 5.04
N VAL A 148 9.27 -15.84 4.05
CA VAL A 148 9.27 -14.46 3.58
C VAL A 148 8.15 -13.66 4.25
N PHE A 149 8.43 -12.40 4.58
CA PHE A 149 7.44 -11.48 5.12
C PHE A 149 7.75 -10.06 4.63
N ASN A 150 6.91 -9.55 3.76
CA ASN A 150 7.01 -8.21 3.16
C ASN A 150 5.60 -7.61 3.06
N PRO A 151 4.99 -7.26 4.20
CA PRO A 151 3.63 -6.69 4.22
C PRO A 151 3.64 -5.23 3.79
N SER A 152 2.47 -4.73 3.39
CA SER A 152 2.25 -3.31 3.14
C SER A 152 0.81 -2.93 3.48
N ASN A 153 0.53 -1.62 3.58
CA ASN A 153 -0.82 -1.10 3.60
C ASN A 153 -1.18 -0.57 2.21
N HIS A 154 -2.32 -1.00 1.69
CA HIS A 154 -2.79 -0.66 0.34
C HIS A 154 -3.70 0.57 0.37
N VAL A 155 -3.30 1.60 1.11
CA VAL A 155 -4.04 2.85 1.18
C VAL A 155 -3.90 3.65 -0.12
N TYR A 156 -5.01 4.26 -0.53
CA TYR A 156 -5.04 5.21 -1.64
C TYR A 156 -5.34 6.60 -1.08
N PHE A 157 -4.48 7.55 -1.36
CA PHE A 157 -4.65 8.94 -0.95
C PHE A 157 -5.17 9.81 -2.08
N ASN A 158 -6.13 10.68 -1.75
CA ASN A 158 -6.51 11.80 -2.57
C ASN A 158 -6.75 13.01 -1.67
N LEU A 159 -5.92 14.03 -1.78
CA LEU A 159 -5.98 15.23 -0.96
C LEU A 159 -7.04 16.23 -1.43
N ASN A 160 -7.66 16.01 -2.61
CA ASN A 160 -8.68 16.89 -3.13
C ASN A 160 -10.04 16.62 -2.49
N ARG A 161 -10.76 17.69 -2.15
CA ARG A 161 -12.07 17.62 -1.50
C ARG A 161 -13.12 16.91 -2.37
N ASP A 162 -13.03 17.10 -3.68
CA ASP A 162 -14.02 16.57 -4.62
C ASP A 162 -13.71 15.14 -5.10
N ASN A 163 -12.59 14.57 -4.69
CA ASN A 163 -12.14 13.20 -4.97
C ASN A 163 -12.14 12.75 -6.44
N ASN A 164 -12.15 13.69 -7.40
CA ASN A 164 -12.34 13.34 -8.79
C ASN A 164 -11.03 13.01 -9.51
N VAL A 165 -10.01 13.86 -9.36
CA VAL A 165 -8.72 13.71 -10.06
C VAL A 165 -7.57 14.10 -9.14
N VAL A 166 -6.39 13.56 -9.42
CA VAL A 166 -5.16 13.77 -8.63
C VAL A 166 -4.08 14.54 -9.39
N TYR A 167 -4.41 15.14 -10.51
CA TYR A 167 -3.45 15.79 -11.41
C TYR A 167 -2.64 16.92 -10.76
N ASN A 168 -3.24 17.63 -9.82
CA ASN A 168 -2.61 18.70 -9.05
C ASN A 168 -1.77 18.21 -7.86
N HIS A 169 -1.72 16.90 -7.60
CA HIS A 169 -0.85 16.38 -6.55
C HIS A 169 0.60 16.44 -6.99
N CYS A 170 1.43 17.01 -6.15
CA CYS A 170 2.87 17.11 -6.32
C CYS A 170 3.58 16.12 -5.41
N ILE A 171 4.43 15.28 -5.97
CA ILE A 171 5.32 14.40 -5.22
C ILE A 171 6.66 15.11 -5.09
N ASN A 172 7.08 15.33 -3.85
CA ASN A 172 8.35 15.97 -3.52
C ASN A 172 9.23 14.99 -2.73
N SER A 173 10.38 14.67 -3.29
CA SER A 173 11.39 13.79 -2.70
C SER A 173 12.76 14.16 -3.26
N SER A 174 13.84 13.77 -2.60
CA SER A 174 15.22 14.04 -3.08
C SER A 174 15.61 13.24 -4.33
N ALA A 175 14.93 12.13 -4.60
CA ALA A 175 14.99 11.35 -5.84
C ALA A 175 13.65 10.65 -6.05
N LEU A 176 13.24 10.46 -7.30
CA LEU A 176 12.00 9.76 -7.63
C LEU A 176 12.20 8.93 -8.91
N LYS A 177 12.26 7.61 -8.74
CA LYS A 177 12.38 6.66 -9.84
C LYS A 177 11.14 5.80 -9.93
N MET A 178 10.55 5.70 -11.12
CA MET A 178 9.46 4.79 -11.42
C MET A 178 10.04 3.51 -12.05
N TYR A 179 9.83 2.36 -11.43
CA TYR A 179 10.24 1.08 -12.00
C TYR A 179 9.36 0.69 -13.19
N MET A 180 10.00 0.25 -14.28
CA MET A 180 9.26 -0.19 -15.46
C MET A 180 8.68 -1.58 -15.25
N LEU A 181 7.48 -1.79 -15.75
CA LEU A 181 6.80 -3.07 -15.74
C LEU A 181 6.80 -3.72 -17.13
N ASN A 182 6.80 -5.05 -17.17
CA ASN A 182 6.52 -5.79 -18.40
C ASN A 182 5.01 -5.98 -18.57
N ASN A 183 4.57 -6.52 -19.70
CA ASN A 183 3.16 -6.75 -20.01
C ASN A 183 2.42 -7.76 -19.07
N LYS A 184 3.09 -8.24 -18.04
CA LYS A 184 2.53 -9.12 -17.00
C LYS A 184 2.60 -8.46 -15.62
N HIS A 185 2.78 -7.16 -15.55
CA HIS A 185 2.92 -6.36 -14.32
C HIS A 185 4.11 -6.75 -13.41
N ILE A 186 5.11 -7.42 -13.98
CA ILE A 186 6.36 -7.75 -13.27
C ILE A 186 7.38 -6.66 -13.52
N VAL A 187 8.07 -6.24 -12.48
CA VAL A 187 9.16 -5.26 -12.55
C VAL A 187 10.25 -5.77 -13.49
N LYS A 188 10.64 -4.95 -14.44
CA LYS A 188 11.80 -5.22 -15.30
C LYS A 188 13.07 -4.93 -14.51
N GLU A 189 13.84 -5.96 -14.23
CA GLU A 189 15.08 -5.83 -13.47
C GLU A 189 16.02 -4.78 -14.08
N GLY A 190 16.52 -3.88 -13.22
CA GLY A 190 17.45 -2.82 -13.59
C GLY A 190 16.87 -1.71 -14.48
N GLN A 191 15.55 -1.71 -14.77
CA GLN A 191 14.91 -0.70 -15.61
C GLN A 191 14.00 0.22 -14.77
N SER A 192 14.36 1.49 -14.73
CA SER A 192 13.57 2.54 -14.09
C SER A 192 13.69 3.87 -14.85
N LEU A 193 12.73 4.73 -14.66
CA LEU A 193 12.73 6.10 -15.17
C LEU A 193 12.98 7.05 -14.00
N ASP A 194 14.05 7.85 -14.08
CA ASP A 194 14.30 8.95 -13.16
C ASP A 194 13.39 10.12 -13.56
N LEU A 195 12.33 10.33 -12.80
CA LEU A 195 11.31 11.32 -13.12
C LEU A 195 11.80 12.77 -12.98
N HIS A 196 12.70 13.04 -12.04
CA HIS A 196 13.30 14.38 -11.92
C HIS A 196 14.08 14.76 -13.18
N ARG A 197 14.90 13.84 -13.66
CA ARG A 197 15.68 14.04 -14.88
C ARG A 197 14.81 14.06 -16.14
N LEU A 198 13.80 13.19 -16.19
CA LEU A 198 12.94 13.04 -17.35
C LEU A 198 12.04 14.26 -17.56
N LEU A 199 11.53 14.83 -16.47
CA LEU A 199 10.60 15.96 -16.47
C LEU A 199 11.31 17.30 -16.23
N ASP A 200 12.64 17.30 -16.05
CA ASP A 200 13.47 18.47 -15.74
C ASP A 200 12.94 19.31 -14.57
N THR A 201 12.56 18.63 -13.49
CA THR A 201 11.96 19.25 -12.29
C THR A 201 12.29 18.48 -11.03
N ASN A 202 12.39 19.21 -9.90
CA ASN A 202 12.50 18.62 -8.56
C ASN A 202 11.14 18.44 -7.87
N LYS A 203 10.06 18.92 -8.51
CA LYS A 203 8.69 18.77 -8.04
C LYS A 203 7.86 18.10 -9.13
N VAL A 204 7.50 16.85 -8.92
CA VAL A 204 6.81 16.04 -9.91
C VAL A 204 5.30 16.10 -9.66
N TYR A 205 4.57 16.83 -10.49
CA TYR A 205 3.11 16.77 -10.49
C TYR A 205 2.64 15.52 -11.23
N LEU A 206 1.59 14.88 -10.70
CA LEU A 206 1.00 13.73 -11.39
C LEU A 206 0.54 14.10 -12.83
N LYS A 207 0.07 15.33 -13.02
CA LYS A 207 -0.24 15.87 -14.34
C LYS A 207 0.94 15.76 -15.31
N ASP A 208 2.16 16.11 -14.86
CA ASP A 208 3.34 16.11 -15.73
C ASP A 208 3.72 14.69 -16.18
N ILE A 209 3.44 13.68 -15.33
CA ILE A 209 3.61 12.27 -15.70
C ILE A 209 2.59 11.88 -16.77
N PHE A 210 1.31 12.22 -16.58
CA PHE A 210 0.23 11.84 -17.51
C PHE A 210 0.30 12.57 -18.86
N GLU A 211 0.79 13.81 -18.89
CA GLU A 211 0.87 14.67 -20.09
C GLU A 211 2.28 14.73 -20.70
N SER A 212 3.22 13.92 -20.23
CA SER A 212 4.61 13.91 -20.72
C SER A 212 4.69 13.50 -22.20
N ASP A 213 5.54 14.17 -22.96
CA ASP A 213 5.88 13.79 -24.35
C ASP A 213 6.90 12.64 -24.45
N ASN A 214 7.37 12.12 -23.31
CA ASN A 214 8.32 11.02 -23.31
C ASN A 214 7.66 9.71 -23.72
N GLU A 215 8.04 9.17 -24.87
CA GLU A 215 7.42 7.97 -25.46
C GLU A 215 7.48 6.75 -24.51
N THR A 216 8.60 6.53 -23.81
CA THR A 216 8.76 5.38 -22.91
C THR A 216 7.85 5.50 -21.70
N LEU A 217 7.74 6.70 -21.12
CA LEU A 217 6.84 6.95 -19.99
C LEU A 217 5.38 6.77 -20.44
N GLN A 218 5.00 7.34 -21.59
CA GLN A 218 3.65 7.21 -22.13
C GLN A 218 3.28 5.77 -22.49
N GLN A 219 4.21 4.97 -23.01
CA GLN A 219 3.97 3.53 -23.23
C GLN A 219 3.66 2.81 -21.92
N GLN A 220 4.37 3.12 -20.82
CA GLN A 220 4.08 2.54 -19.51
C GLN A 220 2.71 2.97 -19.00
N ILE A 221 2.41 4.27 -18.97
CA ILE A 221 1.14 4.82 -18.49
C ILE A 221 -0.06 4.29 -19.29
N ASN A 222 0.02 4.30 -20.61
CA ASN A 222 -1.07 3.85 -21.48
C ASN A 222 -1.31 2.34 -21.38
N HIS A 223 -0.25 1.54 -21.23
CA HIS A 223 -0.40 0.09 -21.10
C HIS A 223 -1.19 -0.31 -19.86
N TYR A 224 -1.01 0.42 -18.76
CA TYR A 224 -1.66 0.16 -17.46
C TYR A 224 -2.90 1.04 -17.20
N ASN A 225 -3.28 1.86 -18.16
CA ASN A 225 -4.36 2.82 -18.04
C ASN A 225 -4.20 3.73 -16.80
N GLY A 226 -2.96 4.10 -16.50
CA GLY A 226 -2.58 4.90 -15.35
C GLY A 226 -1.24 4.50 -14.73
N ILE A 227 -1.03 4.91 -13.49
CA ILE A 227 0.17 4.62 -12.71
C ILE A 227 -0.14 3.43 -11.78
N ASP A 228 0.44 2.25 -12.09
CA ASP A 228 0.42 1.04 -11.24
C ASP A 228 1.86 0.55 -10.99
N HIS A 229 2.78 1.48 -10.89
CA HIS A 229 4.21 1.23 -10.88
C HIS A 229 4.79 1.39 -9.48
N PRO A 230 5.75 0.56 -9.07
CA PRO A 230 6.55 0.82 -7.88
C PRO A 230 7.44 2.04 -8.07
N PHE A 231 7.60 2.82 -7.01
CA PHE A 231 8.49 3.97 -6.99
C PHE A 231 9.58 3.77 -5.94
N GLU A 232 10.79 4.16 -6.30
CA GLU A 232 11.90 4.38 -5.37
C GLU A 232 12.05 5.89 -5.17
N PHE A 233 12.07 6.33 -3.92
CA PHE A 233 12.28 7.73 -3.58
C PHE A 233 13.51 7.91 -2.69
N GLY A 234 14.09 9.11 -2.71
CA GLY A 234 15.32 9.40 -2.01
C GLY A 234 15.13 9.45 -0.49
N GLY A 235 15.95 8.66 0.22
CA GLY A 235 15.85 8.57 1.67
C GLY A 235 14.68 7.69 2.13
N ASN A 236 14.06 8.06 3.25
CA ASN A 236 12.93 7.31 3.84
C ASN A 236 11.67 8.17 4.01
N GLU A 237 11.62 9.30 3.32
CA GLU A 237 10.54 10.30 3.44
C GLU A 237 10.21 10.90 2.08
N LEU A 238 8.94 11.08 1.81
CA LEU A 238 8.41 11.86 0.71
C LEU A 238 7.22 12.71 1.17
N THR A 239 6.95 13.76 0.43
CA THR A 239 5.78 14.62 0.66
C THR A 239 4.88 14.60 -0.57
N ILE A 240 3.58 14.51 -0.34
CA ILE A 240 2.55 14.72 -1.37
C ILE A 240 1.76 15.96 -0.97
N ASP A 241 1.63 16.93 -1.85
CA ASP A 241 0.84 18.13 -1.63
C ASP A 241 -0.08 18.45 -2.82
N ASN A 242 -1.19 19.15 -2.54
CA ASN A 242 -2.10 19.69 -3.55
C ASN A 242 -2.30 21.21 -3.42
N SER A 243 -1.40 21.91 -2.76
CA SER A 243 -1.45 23.32 -2.37
C SER A 243 -2.40 23.69 -1.22
N GLU A 244 -3.37 22.86 -0.86
CA GLU A 244 -4.23 23.05 0.33
C GLU A 244 -3.78 22.17 1.50
N PHE A 245 -3.39 20.92 1.20
CA PHE A 245 -2.97 19.90 2.15
C PHE A 245 -1.60 19.36 1.79
N GLU A 246 -0.86 19.01 2.82
CA GLU A 246 0.42 18.34 2.72
C GLU A 246 0.38 17.02 3.52
N LEU A 247 0.75 15.92 2.86
CA LEU A 247 0.89 14.61 3.46
C LEU A 247 2.36 14.20 3.46
N ASN A 248 2.95 14.10 4.65
CA ASN A 248 4.31 13.59 4.82
C ASN A 248 4.27 12.08 5.06
N ILE A 249 4.97 11.33 4.23
CA ILE A 249 5.05 9.85 4.31
C ILE A 249 6.46 9.46 4.68
N LYS A 250 6.60 8.65 5.74
CA LYS A 250 7.87 8.06 6.19
C LYS A 250 7.76 6.55 6.23
N THR A 251 8.82 5.87 5.85
CA THR A 251 8.92 4.41 5.94
C THR A 251 10.32 3.99 6.36
N ASP A 252 10.40 2.91 7.13
CA ASP A 252 11.63 2.17 7.43
C ASP A 252 11.72 0.85 6.64
N MET A 253 10.72 0.59 5.80
CA MET A 253 10.74 -0.52 4.84
C MET A 253 11.67 -0.16 3.68
N PRO A 254 12.42 -1.14 3.15
CA PRO A 254 13.32 -0.93 2.02
C PRO A 254 12.62 -0.58 0.72
#